data_6bb51e6d360fd869e9b3364f2ea84467
#
_entry.id   6bb51e6d360fd869e9b3364f2ea84467
#
_cell.length_a   1.000
_cell.length_b   1.000
_cell.length_c   1.000
_cell.angle_alpha   90.00
_cell.angle_beta   90.00
_cell.angle_gamma   90.00
#
_symmetry.space_group_name_H-M   'P 1'
#
loop_
_entity.id
_entity.type
_entity.pdbx_description
1 polymer ?
#
loop_
_entity_poly.entity_id
_entity_poly.type
_entity_poly.pdbx_seq_one_letter_code
_entity_poly.pdbx_strand_id
1 'polypeptide(L)'
;MVLSIHGHPMAGIHGGFKNSRADLYQGAIFALVPEDYNDLRLMDKVKKMILPAGFSKLVISSAEEHDKIIAFTSQMAHVVSNAFIKSDTALTSGTAISAGSYRDFTRVAYLDADMWTELFMENRDNLGYELDVLIGELQKYKTALDHDDAEEMKRLLVEGRDRKTEVEKRCG
;
A
#
# COMPACT_ATOMS: atom_id res chain seq x y z
N MET A 1 -18.03 22.17 21.70
CA MET A 1 -17.26 20.97 21.45
C MET A 1 -17.17 20.83 19.92
N VAL A 2 -16.00 20.97 19.34
CA VAL A 2 -15.78 20.72 17.92
C VAL A 2 -15.63 19.21 17.79
N LEU A 3 -16.56 18.55 17.11
CA LEU A 3 -16.45 17.13 16.79
C LEU A 3 -15.54 17.02 15.57
N SER A 4 -14.46 16.30 15.71
CA SER A 4 -13.50 16.02 14.64
C SER A 4 -13.69 14.60 14.11
N ILE A 5 -13.52 14.44 12.81
CA ILE A 5 -13.56 13.17 12.14
C ILE A 5 -12.50 13.19 11.04
N HIS A 6 -11.65 12.20 11.04
CA HIS A 6 -10.60 12.07 10.03
C HIS A 6 -11.04 11.11 8.95
N GLY A 7 -10.58 11.35 7.73
CA GLY A 7 -10.92 10.48 6.61
C GLY A 7 -9.83 10.45 5.54
N HIS A 8 -9.63 9.26 4.98
CA HIS A 8 -8.65 9.02 3.95
C HIS A 8 -9.33 8.46 2.70
N PRO A 9 -9.42 9.23 1.60
CA PRO A 9 -9.84 8.71 0.31
C PRO A 9 -8.73 7.79 -0.25
N MET A 10 -9.04 6.51 -0.38
CA MET A 10 -8.11 5.50 -0.93
C MET A 10 -8.02 5.63 -2.45
N ALA A 11 -7.65 6.82 -2.91
CA ALA A 11 -7.51 7.16 -4.33
C ALA A 11 -6.49 8.29 -4.49
N GLY A 12 -5.61 8.15 -5.46
CA GLY A 12 -4.60 9.16 -5.77
C GLY A 12 -4.05 9.00 -7.18
N ILE A 13 -3.58 10.11 -7.74
CA ILE A 13 -2.86 10.16 -9.02
C ILE A 13 -1.63 11.04 -8.85
N HIS A 14 -0.57 10.73 -9.62
CA HIS A 14 0.62 11.57 -9.64
C HIS A 14 0.36 12.95 -10.24
N GLY A 15 1.11 13.96 -9.78
CA GLY A 15 1.15 15.29 -10.37
C GLY A 15 0.13 16.29 -9.81
N GLY A 16 -0.52 15.95 -8.71
CA GLY A 16 -1.38 16.87 -7.97
C GLY A 16 -2.53 17.42 -8.80
N PHE A 17 -2.90 18.67 -8.53
CA PHE A 17 -4.06 19.33 -9.15
C PHE A 17 -4.07 19.34 -10.68
N LYS A 18 -2.91 19.36 -11.33
CA LYS A 18 -2.80 19.35 -12.80
C LYS A 18 -3.37 18.09 -13.45
N ASN A 19 -3.40 16.99 -12.70
CA ASN A 19 -3.92 15.70 -13.15
C ASN A 19 -5.27 15.35 -12.51
N SER A 20 -5.96 16.34 -11.92
CA SER A 20 -7.27 16.12 -11.31
C SER A 20 -8.28 15.57 -12.33
N ARG A 21 -9.11 14.62 -11.88
CA ARG A 21 -10.14 13.95 -12.70
C ARG A 21 -11.46 13.94 -11.94
N ALA A 22 -12.56 14.13 -12.68
CA ALA A 22 -13.89 14.08 -12.08
C ALA A 22 -14.29 12.67 -11.58
N ASP A 23 -13.68 11.63 -12.12
CA ASP A 23 -13.93 10.22 -11.80
C ASP A 23 -12.89 9.61 -10.84
N LEU A 24 -12.03 10.43 -10.21
CA LEU A 24 -10.94 9.96 -9.34
C LEU A 24 -11.41 9.03 -8.23
N TYR A 25 -12.58 9.29 -7.69
CA TYR A 25 -13.13 8.54 -6.54
C TYR A 25 -14.07 7.41 -6.95
N GLN A 26 -14.32 7.21 -8.24
CA GLN A 26 -15.24 6.17 -8.71
C GLN A 26 -14.76 4.76 -8.32
N GLY A 27 -15.57 4.09 -7.50
CA GLY A 27 -15.25 2.75 -7.01
C GLY A 27 -14.23 2.70 -5.88
N ALA A 28 -13.60 3.82 -5.51
CA ALA A 28 -12.62 3.87 -4.40
C ALA A 28 -13.29 3.62 -3.04
N ILE A 29 -12.47 3.21 -2.08
CA ILE A 29 -12.86 3.08 -0.67
C ILE A 29 -12.54 4.40 0.03
N PHE A 30 -13.37 4.77 1.02
CA PHE A 30 -13.06 5.84 1.95
C PHE A 30 -12.85 5.26 3.34
N ALA A 31 -11.66 5.41 3.91
CA ALA A 31 -11.40 5.08 5.30
C ALA A 31 -11.85 6.23 6.19
N LEU A 32 -12.67 5.93 7.19
CA LEU A 32 -13.21 6.88 8.16
C LEU A 32 -12.67 6.55 9.54
N VAL A 33 -12.05 7.52 10.19
CA VAL A 33 -11.44 7.41 11.51
C VAL A 33 -12.16 8.38 12.44
N PRO A 34 -13.26 7.96 13.09
CA PRO A 34 -13.99 8.82 14.02
C PRO A 34 -13.29 8.88 15.38
N GLU A 35 -13.30 10.05 16.03
CA GLU A 35 -12.91 10.19 17.43
C GLU A 35 -13.92 9.53 18.38
N ASP A 36 -15.21 9.62 18.05
CA ASP A 36 -16.30 8.97 18.78
C ASP A 36 -17.08 8.02 17.86
N TYR A 37 -16.94 6.73 18.10
CA TYR A 37 -17.64 5.67 17.36
C TYR A 37 -19.15 5.65 17.60
N ASN A 38 -19.65 6.34 18.62
CA ASN A 38 -21.07 6.41 18.94
C ASN A 38 -21.77 7.59 18.25
N ASP A 39 -21.03 8.52 17.64
CA ASP A 39 -21.65 9.62 16.89
C ASP A 39 -22.14 9.16 15.50
N LEU A 40 -23.21 8.35 15.54
CA LEU A 40 -23.86 7.83 14.33
C LEU A 40 -24.42 8.95 13.44
N ARG A 41 -24.76 10.12 14.01
CA ARG A 41 -25.27 11.26 13.24
C ARG A 41 -24.16 11.88 12.39
N LEU A 42 -22.96 12.05 12.97
CA LEU A 42 -21.80 12.55 12.23
C LEU A 42 -21.40 11.57 11.13
N MET A 43 -21.33 10.27 11.45
CA MET A 43 -21.01 9.24 10.46
C MET A 43 -22.03 9.19 9.30
N ASP A 44 -23.32 9.32 9.58
CA ASP A 44 -24.35 9.37 8.54
C ASP A 44 -24.22 10.62 7.65
N LYS A 45 -23.90 11.79 8.23
CA LYS A 45 -23.61 13.00 7.46
C LYS A 45 -22.42 12.81 6.53
N VAL A 46 -21.32 12.27 7.04
CA VAL A 46 -20.12 11.99 6.23
C VAL A 46 -20.44 11.02 5.11
N LYS A 47 -21.15 9.94 5.40
CA LYS A 47 -21.59 8.97 4.41
C LYS A 47 -22.42 9.62 3.29
N LYS A 48 -23.38 10.46 3.63
CA LYS A 48 -24.23 11.20 2.67
C LYS A 48 -23.43 12.19 1.82
N MET A 49 -22.31 12.70 2.30
CA MET A 49 -21.43 13.60 1.56
C MET A 49 -20.49 12.83 0.61
N ILE A 50 -19.98 11.68 1.05
CA ILE A 50 -18.91 10.96 0.36
C ILE A 50 -19.45 10.03 -0.73
N LEU A 51 -20.53 9.27 -0.47
CA LEU A 51 -21.06 8.32 -1.46
C LEU A 51 -21.44 8.97 -2.80
N PRO A 52 -22.07 10.16 -2.84
CA PRO A 52 -22.35 10.84 -4.12
C PRO A 52 -21.11 11.26 -4.91
N ALA A 53 -19.92 11.36 -4.26
CA ALA A 53 -18.66 11.62 -4.94
C ALA A 53 -18.08 10.41 -5.69
N GLY A 54 -18.75 9.24 -5.59
CA GLY A 54 -18.39 8.04 -6.33
C GLY A 54 -17.68 6.94 -5.54
N PHE A 55 -17.47 7.12 -4.24
CA PHE A 55 -16.90 6.06 -3.39
C PHE A 55 -17.81 4.85 -3.32
N SER A 56 -17.22 3.64 -3.43
CA SER A 56 -17.97 2.37 -3.38
C SER A 56 -18.40 2.00 -1.97
N LYS A 57 -17.58 2.30 -0.97
CA LYS A 57 -17.88 2.02 0.43
C LYS A 57 -17.09 2.90 1.40
N LEU A 58 -17.62 3.02 2.62
CA LEU A 58 -16.93 3.52 3.79
C LEU A 58 -16.40 2.34 4.62
N VAL A 59 -15.17 2.45 5.09
CA VAL A 59 -14.58 1.53 6.06
C VAL A 59 -14.26 2.34 7.31
N ILE A 60 -14.78 1.92 8.46
CA ILE A 60 -14.49 2.55 9.75
C ILE A 60 -13.31 1.83 10.37
N SER A 61 -12.31 2.59 10.82
CA SER A 61 -11.08 2.07 11.43
C SER A 61 -10.66 2.98 12.59
N SER A 62 -9.86 2.47 13.51
CA SER A 62 -9.09 3.32 14.42
C SER A 62 -7.90 3.95 13.69
N ALA A 63 -7.32 5.02 14.25
CA ALA A 63 -6.11 5.63 13.69
C ALA A 63 -4.96 4.62 13.65
N GLU A 64 -4.78 3.85 14.73
CA GLU A 64 -3.74 2.83 14.83
C GLU A 64 -3.90 1.70 13.79
N GLU A 65 -5.12 1.20 13.60
CA GLU A 65 -5.40 0.20 12.56
C GLU A 65 -5.20 0.76 11.15
N HIS A 66 -5.68 1.98 10.91
CA HIS A 66 -5.49 2.67 9.64
C HIS A 66 -3.99 2.76 9.31
N ASP A 67 -3.18 3.25 10.24
CA ASP A 67 -1.75 3.48 10.02
C ASP A 67 -0.99 2.18 9.79
N LYS A 68 -1.31 1.10 10.50
CA LYS A 68 -0.76 -0.24 10.24
C LYS A 68 -1.11 -0.76 8.85
N ILE A 69 -2.39 -0.62 8.45
CA ILE A 69 -2.84 -1.08 7.14
C ILE A 69 -2.16 -0.27 6.02
N ILE A 70 -2.05 1.05 6.18
CA ILE A 70 -1.39 1.93 5.20
C ILE A 70 0.11 1.65 5.10
N ALA A 71 0.78 1.36 6.20
CA ALA A 71 2.19 0.95 6.18
C ALA A 71 2.40 -0.26 5.25
N PHE A 72 1.57 -1.30 5.39
CA PHE A 72 1.67 -2.51 4.58
C PHE A 72 1.15 -2.33 3.15
N THR A 73 -0.06 -1.81 2.98
CA THR A 73 -0.76 -1.82 1.68
C THR A 73 -0.32 -0.73 0.71
N SER A 74 0.27 0.35 1.24
CA SER A 74 0.67 1.52 0.46
C SER A 74 2.15 1.84 0.64
N GLN A 75 2.58 2.23 1.84
CA GLN A 75 3.91 2.79 2.07
C GLN A 75 5.03 1.78 1.75
N MET A 76 4.93 0.55 2.25
CA MET A 76 5.91 -0.50 1.95
C MET A 76 6.00 -0.78 0.45
N ALA A 77 4.89 -0.86 -0.26
CA ALA A 77 4.90 -1.08 -1.70
C ALA A 77 5.69 0.01 -2.46
N HIS A 78 5.57 1.26 -2.04
CA HIS A 78 6.31 2.38 -2.62
C HIS A 78 7.80 2.32 -2.29
N VAL A 79 8.17 2.03 -1.03
CA VAL A 79 9.58 1.87 -0.63
C VAL A 79 10.23 0.75 -1.43
N VAL A 80 9.58 -0.41 -1.52
CA VAL A 80 10.12 -1.60 -2.21
C VAL A 80 10.27 -1.33 -3.71
N SER A 81 9.28 -0.73 -4.34
CA SER A 81 9.34 -0.34 -5.75
C SER A 81 10.48 0.65 -6.02
N ASN A 82 10.63 1.67 -5.17
CA ASN A 82 11.70 2.65 -5.28
C ASN A 82 13.09 2.06 -5.00
N ALA A 83 13.19 1.12 -4.06
CA ALA A 83 14.45 0.41 -3.81
C ALA A 83 14.83 -0.52 -4.97
N PHE A 84 13.86 -1.24 -5.53
CA PHE A 84 14.06 -2.17 -6.64
C PHE A 84 14.65 -1.49 -7.88
N ILE A 85 14.16 -0.31 -8.25
CA ILE A 85 14.63 0.41 -9.44
C ILE A 85 16.07 0.95 -9.30
N LYS A 86 16.65 0.96 -8.10
CA LYS A 86 18.03 1.42 -7.86
C LYS A 86 19.11 0.40 -8.25
N SER A 87 18.72 -0.80 -8.69
CA SER A 87 19.68 -1.78 -9.23
C SER A 87 20.37 -1.24 -10.48
N ASP A 88 21.70 -1.42 -10.57
CA ASP A 88 22.47 -1.08 -11.77
C ASP A 88 21.95 -1.78 -13.01
N THR A 89 21.37 -2.97 -12.83
CA THR A 89 20.72 -3.73 -13.91
C THR A 89 19.57 -2.93 -14.54
N ALA A 90 18.83 -2.15 -13.76
CA ALA A 90 17.75 -1.31 -14.28
C ALA A 90 18.26 -0.23 -15.25
N LEU A 91 19.48 0.29 -15.02
CA LEU A 91 20.10 1.29 -15.89
C LEU A 91 20.75 0.69 -17.14
N THR A 92 21.39 -0.48 -17.00
CA THR A 92 22.26 -1.05 -18.03
C THR A 92 21.53 -1.99 -19.01
N SER A 93 20.55 -2.75 -18.52
CA SER A 93 19.87 -3.77 -19.32
C SER A 93 18.72 -3.23 -20.15
N GLY A 94 18.34 -1.99 -19.93
CA GLY A 94 17.18 -1.37 -20.57
C GLY A 94 15.88 -2.14 -20.30
N THR A 95 14.78 -1.49 -20.52
CA THR A 95 13.44 -2.12 -20.37
C THR A 95 13.01 -2.88 -21.63
N ALA A 96 13.88 -3.02 -22.64
CA ALA A 96 13.56 -3.60 -23.93
C ALA A 96 13.09 -5.07 -23.86
N ILE A 97 13.56 -5.81 -22.85
CA ILE A 97 13.20 -7.23 -22.62
C ILE A 97 12.21 -7.35 -21.43
N SER A 98 11.70 -6.24 -20.91
CA SER A 98 10.83 -6.26 -19.74
C SER A 98 9.42 -6.72 -20.07
N ALA A 99 8.88 -7.62 -19.25
CA ALA A 99 7.49 -8.07 -19.29
C ALA A 99 6.57 -7.20 -18.39
N GLY A 100 5.28 -7.51 -18.37
CA GLY A 100 4.26 -6.79 -17.57
C GLY A 100 4.62 -6.68 -16.10
N SER A 101 5.14 -7.75 -15.48
CA SER A 101 5.50 -7.78 -14.05
C SER A 101 6.51 -6.70 -13.64
N TYR A 102 7.54 -6.44 -14.46
CA TYR A 102 8.47 -5.35 -14.20
C TYR A 102 7.76 -4.00 -14.20
N ARG A 103 6.94 -3.75 -15.21
CA ARG A 103 6.19 -2.50 -15.37
C ARG A 103 5.21 -2.26 -14.22
N ASP A 104 4.48 -3.31 -13.85
CA ASP A 104 3.51 -3.24 -12.76
C ASP A 104 4.22 -2.97 -11.42
N PHE A 105 5.35 -3.65 -11.18
CA PHE A 105 6.12 -3.51 -9.95
C PHE A 105 6.79 -2.14 -9.82
N THR A 106 7.30 -1.56 -10.93
CA THR A 106 8.00 -0.27 -10.92
C THR A 106 7.08 0.93 -11.13
N ARG A 107 5.80 0.71 -11.40
CA ARG A 107 4.83 1.78 -11.68
C ARG A 107 4.75 2.82 -10.56
N VAL A 108 4.91 2.41 -9.32
CA VAL A 108 4.83 3.26 -8.14
C VAL A 108 6.21 3.75 -7.63
N ALA A 109 7.28 3.56 -8.39
CA ALA A 109 8.62 4.02 -8.01
C ALA A 109 8.81 5.54 -8.17
N TYR A 110 7.96 6.22 -8.94
CA TYR A 110 7.96 7.67 -9.05
C TYR A 110 7.34 8.30 -7.79
N LEU A 111 8.18 8.84 -6.94
CA LEU A 111 7.77 9.42 -5.67
C LEU A 111 8.10 10.92 -5.65
N ASP A 112 7.18 11.72 -5.13
CA ASP A 112 7.52 13.06 -4.66
C ASP A 112 8.31 12.91 -3.34
N ALA A 113 9.59 13.27 -3.36
CA ALA A 113 10.50 12.96 -2.26
C ALA A 113 10.12 13.67 -0.96
N ASP A 114 9.66 14.92 -1.04
CA ASP A 114 9.30 15.69 0.15
C ASP A 114 8.05 15.12 0.81
N MET A 115 6.98 14.95 0.04
CA MET A 115 5.71 14.39 0.52
C MET A 115 5.88 12.98 1.11
N TRP A 116 6.58 12.09 0.39
CA TRP A 116 6.71 10.70 0.84
C TRP A 116 7.67 10.57 2.03
N THR A 117 8.68 11.44 2.15
CA THR A 117 9.53 11.48 3.34
C THR A 117 8.70 11.82 4.57
N GLU A 118 7.84 12.84 4.50
CA GLU A 118 6.94 13.21 5.59
C GLU A 118 6.04 12.04 5.99
N LEU A 119 5.32 11.45 5.04
CA LEU A 119 4.42 10.32 5.27
C LEU A 119 5.12 9.09 5.87
N PHE A 120 6.33 8.77 5.40
CA PHE A 120 7.09 7.63 5.95
C PHE A 120 7.58 7.89 7.36
N MET A 121 8.01 9.12 7.65
CA MET A 121 8.51 9.48 8.97
C MET A 121 7.38 9.59 10.01
N GLU A 122 6.20 10.03 9.62
CA GLU A 122 5.02 10.05 10.49
C GLU A 122 4.56 8.64 10.88
N ASN A 123 4.73 7.65 10.00
CA ASN A 123 4.34 6.27 10.23
C ASN A 123 5.53 5.31 10.37
N ARG A 124 6.70 5.82 10.79
CA ARG A 124 7.99 5.12 10.77
C ARG A 124 8.00 3.79 11.53
N ASP A 125 7.28 3.71 12.65
CA ASP A 125 7.32 2.52 13.50
C ASP A 125 6.58 1.36 12.83
N ASN A 126 5.41 1.60 12.24
CA ASN A 126 4.66 0.60 11.49
C ASN A 126 5.38 0.24 10.19
N LEU A 127 5.86 1.23 9.45
CA LEU A 127 6.59 0.99 8.19
C LEU A 127 7.90 0.26 8.45
N GLY A 128 8.63 0.61 9.49
CA GLY A 128 9.86 -0.05 9.90
C GLY A 128 9.64 -1.52 10.21
N TYR A 129 8.59 -1.83 10.98
CA TYR A 129 8.20 -3.21 11.27
C TYR A 129 7.92 -4.03 10.00
N GLU A 130 7.13 -3.50 9.07
CA GLU A 130 6.81 -4.18 7.82
C GLU A 130 8.04 -4.39 6.93
N LEU A 131 8.96 -3.42 6.92
CA LEU A 131 10.23 -3.54 6.19
C LEU A 131 11.14 -4.61 6.81
N ASP A 132 11.23 -4.69 8.13
CA ASP A 132 12.01 -5.74 8.82
C ASP A 132 11.49 -7.13 8.48
N VAL A 133 10.16 -7.31 8.49
CA VAL A 133 9.52 -8.57 8.08
C VAL A 133 9.87 -8.92 6.63
N LEU A 134 9.73 -7.97 5.71
CA LEU A 134 10.04 -8.20 4.30
C LEU A 134 11.50 -8.51 4.07
N ILE A 135 12.42 -7.79 4.70
CA ILE A 135 13.87 -8.04 4.62
C ILE A 135 14.18 -9.46 5.12
N GLY A 136 13.57 -9.88 6.23
CA GLY A 136 13.71 -11.23 6.73
C GLY A 136 13.24 -12.30 5.75
N GLU A 137 12.10 -12.08 5.09
CA GLU A 137 11.61 -12.99 4.05
C GLU A 137 12.55 -13.02 2.82
N LEU A 138 13.01 -11.87 2.34
CA LEU A 138 13.95 -11.78 1.21
C LEU A 138 15.27 -12.49 1.52
N GLN A 139 15.74 -12.41 2.78
CA GLN A 139 16.95 -13.10 3.21
C GLN A 139 16.83 -14.62 3.12
N LYS A 140 15.66 -15.21 3.35
CA LYS A 140 15.44 -16.65 3.17
C LYS A 140 15.64 -17.08 1.71
N TYR A 141 15.08 -16.32 0.77
CA TYR A 141 15.28 -16.57 -0.67
C TYR A 141 16.77 -16.46 -1.06
N LYS A 142 17.44 -15.40 -0.55
CA LYS A 142 18.87 -15.20 -0.79
C LYS A 142 19.69 -16.37 -0.26
N THR A 143 19.38 -16.84 0.94
CA THR A 143 20.07 -17.98 1.58
C THR A 143 19.87 -19.27 0.79
N ALA A 144 18.65 -19.56 0.33
CA ALA A 144 18.38 -20.72 -0.51
C ALA A 144 19.18 -20.69 -1.82
N LEU A 145 19.29 -19.52 -2.46
CA LEU A 145 20.11 -19.33 -3.65
C LEU A 145 21.61 -19.52 -3.38
N ASP A 146 22.12 -18.96 -2.30
CA ASP A 146 23.55 -19.05 -1.93
C ASP A 146 24.01 -20.49 -1.67
N HIS A 147 23.08 -21.35 -1.19
CA HIS A 147 23.36 -22.75 -0.88
C HIS A 147 22.90 -23.71 -1.98
N ASP A 148 22.41 -23.21 -3.11
CA ASP A 148 21.84 -24.03 -4.19
C ASP A 148 20.73 -24.97 -3.68
N ASP A 149 19.93 -24.50 -2.72
CA ASP A 149 18.89 -25.27 -2.04
C ASP A 149 17.55 -25.16 -2.78
N ALA A 150 17.36 -26.00 -3.79
CA ALA A 150 16.14 -26.03 -4.59
C ALA A 150 14.89 -26.45 -3.79
N GLU A 151 15.04 -27.31 -2.78
CA GLU A 151 13.92 -27.75 -1.95
C GLU A 151 13.43 -26.63 -1.05
N GLU A 152 14.34 -25.91 -0.39
CA GLU A 152 13.97 -24.75 0.39
C GLU A 152 13.37 -23.63 -0.48
N MET A 153 13.94 -23.37 -1.65
CA MET A 153 13.38 -22.42 -2.62
C MET A 153 11.93 -22.78 -2.98
N LYS A 154 11.66 -24.05 -3.28
CA LYS A 154 10.33 -24.54 -3.59
C LYS A 154 9.36 -24.38 -2.40
N ARG A 155 9.83 -24.67 -1.20
CA ARG A 155 9.04 -24.51 0.03
C ARG A 155 8.60 -23.06 0.23
N LEU A 156 9.52 -22.09 0.06
CA LEU A 156 9.23 -20.66 0.18
C LEU A 156 8.20 -20.19 -0.86
N LEU A 157 8.34 -20.65 -2.11
CA LEU A 157 7.38 -20.31 -3.16
C LEU A 157 5.98 -20.86 -2.89
N VAL A 158 5.89 -22.10 -2.39
CA VAL A 158 4.62 -22.73 -2.00
C VAL A 158 3.97 -21.95 -0.85
N GLU A 159 4.74 -21.63 0.17
CA GLU A 159 4.27 -20.84 1.32
C GLU A 159 3.68 -19.49 0.87
N GLY A 160 4.39 -18.76 0.01
CA GLY A 160 3.91 -17.48 -0.53
C GLY A 160 2.61 -17.60 -1.33
N ARG A 161 2.52 -18.61 -2.20
CA ARG A 161 1.30 -18.91 -2.96
C ARG A 161 0.11 -19.22 -2.06
N ASP A 162 0.32 -20.05 -1.05
CA ASP A 162 -0.74 -20.49 -0.15
C ASP A 162 -1.21 -19.32 0.74
N ARG A 163 -0.28 -18.47 1.18
CA ARG A 163 -0.59 -17.21 1.87
C ARG A 163 -1.42 -16.26 1.00
N LYS A 164 -1.06 -16.10 -0.27
CA LYS A 164 -1.85 -15.29 -1.21
C LYS A 164 -3.28 -15.80 -1.33
N THR A 165 -3.44 -17.12 -1.47
CA THR A 165 -4.76 -17.77 -1.55
C THR A 165 -5.60 -17.55 -0.28
N GLU A 166 -4.96 -17.60 0.90
CA GLU A 166 -5.64 -17.33 2.17
C GLU A 166 -6.12 -15.87 2.27
N VAL A 167 -5.27 -14.92 1.88
CA VAL A 167 -5.62 -13.49 1.87
C VAL A 167 -6.83 -13.23 0.95
N GLU A 168 -6.84 -13.79 -0.25
CA GLU A 168 -7.96 -13.62 -1.18
C GLU A 168 -9.28 -14.16 -0.62
N LYS A 169 -9.26 -15.30 0.07
CA LYS A 169 -10.45 -15.85 0.72
C LYS A 169 -11.00 -14.98 1.86
N ARG A 170 -10.13 -14.23 2.54
CA ARG A 170 -10.54 -13.34 3.64
C ARG A 170 -11.04 -11.98 3.17
N CYS A 171 -10.56 -11.52 2.02
CA CYS A 171 -10.87 -10.19 1.48
C CYS A 171 -11.97 -10.17 0.40
N GLY A 172 -12.34 -11.33 -0.13
CA GLY A 172 -13.44 -11.51 -1.07
C GLY A 172 -14.74 -11.79 -0.35
#